data_8c9e8c0d9ac3317d82e8bc4b61e56f98
#
_entry.id   8c9e8c0d9ac3317d82e8bc4b61e56f98
#
_cell.length_a   1.000
_cell.length_b   1.000
_cell.length_c   1.000
_cell.angle_alpha   90.00
_cell.angle_beta   90.00
_cell.angle_gamma   90.00
#
_symmetry.space_group_name_H-M   'P 1'
#
loop_
_entity.id
_entity.type
_entity.pdbx_description
1 polymer ?
#
loop_
_entity_poly.entity_id
_entity_poly.type
_entity_poly.pdbx_seq_one_letter_code
_entity_poly.pdbx_strand_id
1 'polypeptide(L)'
;MKLITEEIEKVEVITEGKGTNQKLYIQGPFLQAECVNRNGRMYPMSIMEREVKRYTEQYVDKGRALGELGHPDGPTVNLDRVSHKIVSLTQEGNNFIGKAQILSTPMGKIAESLLKEGVCLGVSSRGIGSLRENNKGYKEVGEDFMLATAADIVADPSAPDAFVQGIMEGKEWCWDGGILKERVAENTKIKINNLVDQRILEEYKLSLFNEFLNSL
;
A
#
# COMPACT_ATOMS: atom_id res chain seq x y z
N MET A 1 -14.52 0.80 -1.01
CA MET A 1 -13.21 1.38 -0.67
C MET A 1 -12.23 0.98 -1.74
N LYS A 2 -11.32 1.87 -2.10
CA LYS A 2 -10.26 1.62 -3.09
C LYS A 2 -8.94 1.41 -2.38
N LEU A 3 -8.04 0.63 -2.95
CA LEU A 3 -6.66 0.54 -2.48
C LEU A 3 -5.93 1.82 -2.87
N ILE A 4 -5.28 2.45 -1.91
CA ILE A 4 -4.54 3.70 -2.08
C ILE A 4 -3.08 3.43 -1.70
N THR A 5 -2.16 3.75 -2.61
CA THR A 5 -0.71 3.60 -2.40
C THR A 5 -0.02 4.95 -2.58
N GLU A 6 1.00 5.21 -1.78
CA GLU A 6 1.81 6.42 -1.83
C GLU A 6 3.29 6.07 -1.73
N GLU A 7 4.11 6.70 -2.55
CA GLU A 7 5.54 6.43 -2.67
C GLU A 7 6.37 7.63 -2.19
N ILE A 8 7.44 7.37 -1.45
CA ILE A 8 8.36 8.38 -0.92
C ILE A 8 9.80 8.04 -1.32
N GLU A 9 10.53 9.02 -1.85
CA GLU A 9 11.78 8.83 -2.58
C GLU A 9 13.04 8.61 -1.73
N LYS A 10 13.07 9.04 -0.49
CA LYS A 10 14.31 9.03 0.30
C LYS A 10 14.13 8.33 1.62
N VAL A 11 14.79 7.19 1.74
CA VAL A 11 15.03 6.53 3.01
C VAL A 11 16.52 6.49 3.29
N GLU A 12 16.90 6.79 4.54
CA GLU A 12 18.25 6.64 5.02
C GLU A 12 18.50 5.22 5.48
N VAL A 13 19.71 4.70 5.22
CA VAL A 13 20.13 3.38 5.68
C VAL A 13 20.95 3.56 6.95
N ILE A 14 20.51 2.93 8.04
CA ILE A 14 21.16 3.01 9.35
C ILE A 14 21.58 1.61 9.77
N THR A 15 22.83 1.46 10.22
CA THR A 15 23.34 0.22 10.78
C THR A 15 23.56 0.38 12.28
N GLU A 16 22.89 -0.43 13.10
CA GLU A 16 23.01 -0.42 14.54
C GLU A 16 23.59 -1.74 15.08
N GLY A 17 24.41 -1.66 16.13
CA GLY A 17 25.06 -2.81 16.74
C GLY A 17 26.52 -3.00 16.31
N LYS A 18 27.20 -3.96 16.93
CA LYS A 18 28.61 -4.31 16.66
C LYS A 18 28.74 -5.82 16.40
N GLY A 19 29.61 -6.18 15.45
CA GLY A 19 29.94 -7.57 15.15
C GLY A 19 28.75 -8.35 14.58
N THR A 20 28.55 -9.58 15.02
CA THR A 20 27.51 -10.50 14.55
C THR A 20 26.06 -10.10 14.91
N ASN A 21 25.89 -9.12 15.79
CA ASN A 21 24.57 -8.58 16.20
C ASN A 21 24.18 -7.29 15.47
N GLN A 22 24.81 -7.02 14.34
CA GLN A 22 24.52 -5.84 13.53
C GLN A 22 23.14 -5.96 12.87
N LYS A 23 22.31 -4.94 13.06
CA LYS A 23 20.98 -4.84 12.46
C LYS A 23 20.95 -3.67 11.49
N LEU A 24 20.35 -3.90 10.35
CA LEU A 24 20.15 -2.89 9.31
C LEU A 24 18.76 -2.28 9.46
N TYR A 25 18.68 -0.97 9.38
CA TYR A 25 17.44 -0.20 9.40
C TYR A 25 17.35 0.71 8.18
N ILE A 26 16.13 1.00 7.80
CA ILE A 26 15.80 2.12 6.92
C ILE A 26 15.02 3.15 7.73
N GLN A 27 15.25 4.44 7.47
CA GLN A 27 14.60 5.54 8.14
C GLN A 27 14.32 6.68 7.15
N GLY A 28 13.23 7.37 7.34
CA GLY A 28 12.84 8.53 6.54
C GLY A 28 11.36 8.82 6.65
N PRO A 29 10.83 9.77 5.89
CA PRO A 29 9.40 10.01 5.81
C PRO A 29 8.74 8.79 5.16
N PHE A 30 7.85 8.11 5.88
CA PHE A 30 7.06 6.99 5.36
C PHE A 30 5.69 7.44 4.87
N LEU A 31 5.17 8.54 5.41
CA LEU A 31 3.88 9.12 5.06
C LEU A 31 3.98 10.65 5.08
N GLN A 32 3.20 11.32 4.24
CA GLN A 32 3.10 12.78 4.20
C GLN A 32 1.63 13.21 4.18
N ALA A 33 1.32 14.30 4.93
CA ALA A 33 0.00 14.92 4.94
C ALA A 33 0.06 16.32 4.34
N GLU A 34 -1.10 16.90 3.98
CA GLU A 34 -1.26 18.29 3.50
C GLU A 34 -0.42 18.65 2.27
N CYS A 35 0.10 17.66 1.54
CA CYS A 35 0.76 17.88 0.26
C CYS A 35 0.15 16.98 -0.81
N VAL A 36 0.10 17.48 -2.05
CA VAL A 36 -0.33 16.69 -3.20
C VAL A 36 0.84 15.83 -3.64
N ASN A 37 0.67 14.52 -3.54
CA ASN A 37 1.69 13.56 -3.96
C ASN A 37 1.75 13.41 -5.50
N ARG A 38 2.68 12.62 -6.02
CA ARG A 38 2.83 12.37 -7.46
C ARG A 38 1.62 11.72 -8.12
N ASN A 39 0.81 11.00 -7.35
CA ASN A 39 -0.44 10.39 -7.82
C ASN A 39 -1.62 11.39 -7.83
N GLY A 40 -1.37 12.68 -7.60
CA GLY A 40 -2.39 13.72 -7.53
C GLY A 40 -3.33 13.57 -6.34
N ARG A 41 -2.86 12.99 -5.23
CA ARG A 41 -3.63 12.76 -4.00
C ARG A 41 -3.10 13.59 -2.85
N MET A 42 -3.98 14.04 -1.98
CA MET A 42 -3.67 14.74 -0.74
C MET A 42 -4.33 14.00 0.44
N TYR A 43 -3.60 13.84 1.50
CA TYR A 43 -4.05 13.25 2.76
C TYR A 43 -4.25 14.36 3.79
N PRO A 44 -5.48 14.60 4.27
CA PRO A 44 -5.72 15.55 5.36
C PRO A 44 -4.97 15.14 6.63
N MET A 45 -4.39 16.12 7.34
CA MET A 45 -3.61 15.88 8.56
C MET A 45 -4.40 15.09 9.60
N SER A 46 -5.65 15.48 9.83
CA SER A 46 -6.52 14.83 10.84
C SER A 46 -6.74 13.34 10.56
N ILE A 47 -6.85 12.97 9.28
CA ILE A 47 -7.00 11.57 8.86
C ILE A 47 -5.69 10.82 9.07
N MET A 48 -4.57 11.43 8.68
CA MET A 48 -3.27 10.80 8.80
C MET A 48 -2.85 10.60 10.26
N GLU A 49 -3.04 11.60 11.12
CA GLU A 49 -2.79 11.51 12.57
C GLU A 49 -3.61 10.39 13.23
N ARG A 50 -4.91 10.33 12.92
CA ARG A 50 -5.79 9.27 13.41
C ARG A 50 -5.28 7.88 13.00
N GLU A 51 -4.95 7.71 11.73
CA GLU A 51 -4.53 6.41 11.20
C GLU A 51 -3.13 6.00 11.66
N VAL A 52 -2.20 6.94 11.75
CA VAL A 52 -0.86 6.67 12.30
C VAL A 52 -0.96 6.26 13.77
N LYS A 53 -1.76 6.96 14.57
CA LYS A 53 -2.02 6.59 15.97
C LYS A 53 -2.60 5.17 16.07
N ARG A 54 -3.68 4.90 15.31
CA ARG A 54 -4.31 3.56 15.28
C ARG A 54 -3.31 2.48 14.86
N TYR A 55 -2.54 2.74 13.80
CA TYR A 55 -1.56 1.77 13.27
C TYR A 55 -0.44 1.51 14.27
N THR A 56 0.05 2.56 14.94
CA THR A 56 1.06 2.44 15.99
C THR A 56 0.56 1.58 17.14
N GLU A 57 -0.57 1.89 17.72
CA GLU A 57 -1.16 1.13 18.86
C GLU A 57 -1.49 -0.33 18.50
N GLN A 58 -1.98 -0.57 17.27
CA GLN A 58 -2.43 -1.90 16.87
C GLN A 58 -1.33 -2.81 16.32
N TYR A 59 -0.30 -2.22 15.70
CA TYR A 59 0.71 -2.99 14.96
C TYR A 59 2.14 -2.70 15.42
N VAL A 60 2.57 -1.43 15.50
CA VAL A 60 3.96 -1.09 15.84
C VAL A 60 4.29 -1.51 17.27
N ASP A 61 3.51 -1.07 18.25
CA ASP A 61 3.71 -1.37 19.68
C ASP A 61 3.60 -2.86 20.00
N LYS A 62 2.86 -3.59 19.17
CA LYS A 62 2.71 -5.04 19.30
C LYS A 62 3.74 -5.83 18.49
N GLY A 63 4.68 -5.16 17.83
CA GLY A 63 5.71 -5.79 17.02
C GLY A 63 5.19 -6.51 15.76
N ARG A 64 4.00 -6.11 15.25
CA ARG A 64 3.32 -6.74 14.10
C ARG A 64 3.28 -5.87 12.85
N ALA A 65 3.89 -4.67 12.87
CA ALA A 65 3.92 -3.76 11.74
C ALA A 65 4.91 -4.26 10.69
N LEU A 66 4.48 -5.18 9.86
CA LEU A 66 5.29 -5.80 8.80
C LEU A 66 5.10 -5.07 7.47
N GLY A 67 6.18 -5.04 6.66
CA GLY A 67 6.16 -4.53 5.29
C GLY A 67 6.82 -5.53 4.33
N GLU A 68 6.45 -5.43 3.06
CA GLU A 68 6.84 -6.34 2.01
C GLU A 68 7.92 -5.74 1.10
N LEU A 69 8.59 -6.61 0.33
CA LEU A 69 9.42 -6.22 -0.79
C LEU A 69 8.55 -6.21 -2.05
N GLY A 70 8.38 -5.02 -2.65
CA GLY A 70 7.44 -4.76 -3.72
C GLY A 70 6.00 -4.60 -3.20
N HIS A 71 5.12 -4.05 -4.05
CA HIS A 71 3.69 -3.96 -3.75
C HIS A 71 2.96 -5.26 -4.08
N PRO A 72 2.18 -5.82 -3.15
CA PRO A 72 1.21 -6.87 -3.47
C PRO A 72 -0.07 -6.31 -4.08
N ASP A 73 -0.88 -7.18 -4.67
CA ASP A 73 -2.15 -6.83 -5.30
C ASP A 73 -3.29 -6.52 -4.31
N GLY A 74 -3.00 -6.43 -3.01
CA GLY A 74 -4.03 -6.21 -2.00
C GLY A 74 -3.51 -5.53 -0.72
N PRO A 75 -4.42 -5.18 0.19
CA PRO A 75 -4.07 -4.50 1.44
C PRO A 75 -3.51 -5.44 2.52
N THR A 76 -3.68 -6.75 2.36
CA THR A 76 -3.21 -7.75 3.32
C THR A 76 -1.72 -8.04 3.13
N VAL A 77 -0.99 -8.17 4.24
CA VAL A 77 0.43 -8.53 4.22
C VAL A 77 0.59 -10.04 3.96
N ASN A 78 1.40 -10.40 2.95
CA ASN A 78 1.79 -11.78 2.66
C ASN A 78 3.09 -12.11 3.40
N LEU A 79 3.05 -13.06 4.31
CA LEU A 79 4.18 -13.37 5.19
C LEU A 79 5.42 -13.91 4.42
N ASP A 80 5.23 -14.54 3.28
CA ASP A 80 6.30 -15.00 2.39
C ASP A 80 7.04 -13.87 1.68
N ARG A 81 6.44 -12.66 1.60
CA ARG A 81 7.01 -11.46 0.99
C ARG A 81 7.58 -10.46 1.99
N VAL A 82 7.43 -10.72 3.29
CA VAL A 82 7.88 -9.81 4.34
C VAL A 82 9.40 -9.61 4.27
N SER A 83 9.81 -8.34 4.19
CA SER A 83 11.22 -7.91 4.15
C SER A 83 11.67 -7.15 5.39
N HIS A 84 10.74 -6.46 6.06
CA HIS A 84 11.07 -5.59 7.19
C HIS A 84 9.93 -5.48 8.20
N LYS A 85 10.25 -4.89 9.35
CA LYS A 85 9.33 -4.59 10.43
C LYS A 85 9.48 -3.13 10.83
N ILE A 86 8.41 -2.36 10.78
CA ILE A 86 8.35 -0.98 11.24
C ILE A 86 8.45 -0.98 12.77
N VAL A 87 9.40 -0.22 13.31
CA VAL A 87 9.71 -0.17 14.75
C VAL A 87 9.33 1.16 15.40
N SER A 88 9.20 2.22 14.59
CA SER A 88 8.65 3.50 15.05
C SER A 88 8.02 4.26 13.89
N LEU A 89 7.08 5.14 14.25
CA LEU A 89 6.42 6.06 13.33
C LEU A 89 6.08 7.33 14.12
N THR A 90 6.76 8.45 13.82
CA THR A 90 6.69 9.69 14.59
C THR A 90 6.36 10.86 13.66
N GLN A 91 5.45 11.73 14.09
CA GLN A 91 5.09 12.92 13.33
C GLN A 91 6.15 14.01 13.46
N GLU A 92 6.56 14.58 12.33
CA GLU A 92 7.44 15.77 12.24
C GLU A 92 6.85 16.74 11.19
N GLY A 93 6.10 17.72 11.66
CA GLY A 93 5.36 18.64 10.77
C GLY A 93 4.33 17.88 9.92
N ASN A 94 4.44 17.99 8.61
CA ASN A 94 3.57 17.29 7.68
C ASN A 94 4.07 15.88 7.34
N ASN A 95 5.24 15.48 7.83
CA ASN A 95 5.84 14.17 7.59
C ASN A 95 5.61 13.24 8.78
N PHE A 96 5.49 11.96 8.49
CA PHE A 96 5.54 10.90 9.48
C PHE A 96 6.80 10.07 9.24
N ILE A 97 7.79 10.32 10.08
CA ILE A 97 9.11 9.67 10.00
C ILE A 97 8.99 8.26 10.56
N GLY A 98 9.26 7.31 9.71
CA GLY A 98 9.28 5.90 10.05
C GLY A 98 10.70 5.36 10.18
N LYS A 99 10.88 4.38 11.05
CA LYS A 99 12.08 3.54 11.14
C LYS A 99 11.67 2.08 11.03
N ALA A 100 12.32 1.32 10.16
CA ALA A 100 12.04 -0.09 9.98
C ALA A 100 13.30 -0.93 9.98
N GLN A 101 13.24 -2.05 10.69
CA GLN A 101 14.31 -3.04 10.75
C GLN A 101 14.18 -4.00 9.57
N ILE A 102 15.23 -4.17 8.79
CA ILE A 102 15.34 -5.23 7.78
C ILE A 102 15.44 -6.58 8.50
N LEU A 103 14.59 -7.53 8.10
CA LEU A 103 14.51 -8.85 8.71
C LEU A 103 15.36 -9.89 7.98
N SER A 104 15.72 -10.97 8.66
CA SER A 104 16.47 -12.09 8.05
C SER A 104 15.58 -13.05 7.23
N THR A 105 14.43 -12.57 6.75
CA THR A 105 13.56 -13.31 5.81
C THR A 105 14.20 -13.36 4.42
N PRO A 106 13.77 -14.25 3.51
CA PRO A 106 14.29 -14.27 2.14
C PRO A 106 14.21 -12.90 1.44
N MET A 107 13.07 -12.22 1.55
CA MET A 107 12.88 -10.89 0.95
C MET A 107 13.67 -9.80 1.67
N GLY A 108 13.83 -9.91 2.99
CA GLY A 108 14.68 -9.00 3.77
C GLY A 108 16.16 -9.13 3.39
N LYS A 109 16.65 -10.34 3.11
CA LYS A 109 18.02 -10.55 2.63
C LYS A 109 18.25 -9.96 1.25
N ILE A 110 17.27 -10.01 0.36
CA ILE A 110 17.35 -9.33 -0.95
C ILE A 110 17.43 -7.82 -0.74
N ALA A 111 16.54 -7.24 0.08
CA ALA A 111 16.58 -5.81 0.39
C ALA A 111 17.92 -5.40 1.04
N GLU A 112 18.41 -6.18 2.00
CA GLU A 112 19.70 -5.97 2.65
C GLU A 112 20.87 -5.97 1.64
N SER A 113 20.90 -6.92 0.73
CA SER A 113 21.93 -7.00 -0.31
C SER A 113 21.93 -5.79 -1.22
N LEU A 114 20.74 -5.39 -1.71
CA LEU A 114 20.58 -4.22 -2.56
C LEU A 114 21.04 -2.92 -1.85
N LEU A 115 20.63 -2.73 -0.59
CA LEU A 115 21.04 -1.57 0.19
C LEU A 115 22.54 -1.52 0.45
N LYS A 116 23.18 -2.67 0.71
CA LYS A 116 24.64 -2.76 0.90
C LYS A 116 25.43 -2.47 -0.37
N GLU A 117 24.89 -2.79 -1.52
CA GLU A 117 25.47 -2.46 -2.84
C GLU A 117 25.17 -1.00 -3.27
N GLY A 118 24.54 -0.21 -2.41
CA GLY A 118 24.25 1.20 -2.67
C GLY A 118 23.06 1.46 -3.57
N VAL A 119 22.19 0.47 -3.76
CA VAL A 119 20.94 0.68 -4.50
C VAL A 119 20.00 1.56 -3.68
N CYS A 120 19.55 2.66 -4.27
CA CYS A 120 18.50 3.50 -3.68
C CYS A 120 17.15 2.77 -3.78
N LEU A 121 16.58 2.45 -2.63
CA LEU A 121 15.22 1.92 -2.51
C LEU A 121 14.31 2.96 -1.88
N GLY A 122 13.06 3.00 -2.32
CA GLY A 122 12.04 3.84 -1.71
C GLY A 122 11.10 3.05 -0.81
N VAL A 123 10.15 3.76 -0.22
CA VAL A 123 9.05 3.16 0.51
C VAL A 123 7.72 3.69 0.00
N SER A 124 6.71 2.85 0.09
CA SER A 124 5.36 3.18 -0.33
C SER A 124 4.34 2.63 0.66
N SER A 125 3.39 3.47 1.10
CA SER A 125 2.32 3.04 2.00
C SER A 125 1.16 2.43 1.24
N ARG A 126 0.40 1.57 1.92
CA ARG A 126 -0.85 0.99 1.45
C ARG A 126 -1.98 1.28 2.42
N GLY A 127 -3.13 1.66 1.88
CA GLY A 127 -4.36 1.84 2.62
C GLY A 127 -5.58 1.55 1.77
N ILE A 128 -6.73 1.60 2.38
CA ILE A 128 -8.03 1.51 1.73
C ILE A 128 -8.88 2.70 2.13
N GLY A 129 -9.63 3.26 1.20
CA GLY A 129 -10.46 4.42 1.46
C GLY A 129 -11.18 4.90 0.21
N SER A 130 -11.93 5.98 0.36
CA SER A 130 -12.52 6.73 -0.74
C SER A 130 -11.63 7.88 -1.16
N LEU A 131 -11.77 8.31 -2.40
CA LEU A 131 -11.14 9.50 -2.96
C LEU A 131 -12.23 10.46 -3.41
N ARG A 132 -12.11 11.74 -3.05
CA ARG A 132 -13.01 12.83 -3.47
C ARG A 132 -12.24 13.79 -4.36
N GLU A 133 -12.81 14.18 -5.48
CA GLU A 133 -12.22 15.24 -6.30
C GLU A 133 -12.35 16.58 -5.59
N ASN A 134 -11.25 17.31 -5.55
CA ASN A 134 -11.21 18.66 -5.02
C ASN A 134 -11.28 19.66 -6.20
N ASN A 135 -11.92 20.81 -5.96
CA ASN A 135 -12.03 21.90 -6.96
C ASN A 135 -10.66 22.46 -7.43
N LYS A 136 -9.57 22.06 -6.77
CA LYS A 136 -8.19 22.45 -7.10
C LYS A 136 -7.49 21.46 -8.04
N GLY A 137 -8.19 20.43 -8.54
CA GLY A 137 -7.65 19.49 -9.53
C GLY A 137 -6.85 18.32 -8.96
N TYR A 138 -6.91 18.08 -7.64
CA TYR A 138 -6.35 16.90 -7.00
C TYR A 138 -7.44 16.08 -6.28
N LYS A 139 -7.13 14.84 -5.95
CA LYS A 139 -8.02 13.95 -5.18
C LYS A 139 -7.66 14.02 -3.71
N GLU A 140 -8.66 14.18 -2.85
CA GLU A 140 -8.51 14.19 -1.40
C GLU A 140 -8.95 12.84 -0.83
N VAL A 141 -8.15 12.27 0.06
CA VAL A 141 -8.44 11.01 0.73
C VAL A 141 -9.57 11.21 1.74
N GLY A 142 -10.56 10.33 1.72
CA GLY A 142 -11.76 10.43 2.54
C GLY A 142 -11.55 9.98 3.99
N GLU A 143 -12.51 10.32 4.84
CA GLU A 143 -12.48 9.97 6.28
C GLU A 143 -12.53 8.47 6.57
N ASP A 144 -12.98 7.67 5.60
CA ASP A 144 -13.00 6.21 5.64
C ASP A 144 -11.64 5.57 5.37
N PHE A 145 -10.59 6.38 5.20
CA PHE A 145 -9.23 5.88 4.99
C PHE A 145 -8.77 5.03 6.18
N MET A 146 -8.20 3.88 5.86
CA MET A 146 -7.59 2.97 6.81
C MET A 146 -6.20 2.55 6.30
N LEU A 147 -5.17 2.87 7.07
CA LEU A 147 -3.79 2.49 6.78
C LEU A 147 -3.60 0.98 7.00
N ALA A 148 -3.24 0.25 5.96
CA ALA A 148 -2.98 -1.19 6.01
C ALA A 148 -1.49 -1.49 6.27
N THR A 149 -0.59 -0.76 5.58
CA THR A 149 0.86 -0.87 5.77
C THR A 149 1.47 0.53 5.64
N ALA A 150 2.28 0.95 6.61
CA ALA A 150 2.89 2.27 6.58
C ALA A 150 4.07 2.36 5.61
N ALA A 151 4.70 1.24 5.27
CA ALA A 151 5.76 1.17 4.26
C ALA A 151 5.89 -0.24 3.69
N ASP A 152 5.98 -0.35 2.36
CA ASP A 152 6.58 -1.46 1.62
C ASP A 152 7.85 -0.95 0.95
N ILE A 153 8.87 -1.78 0.80
CA ILE A 153 10.09 -1.41 0.09
C ILE A 153 9.86 -1.58 -1.40
N VAL A 154 10.09 -0.52 -2.18
CA VAL A 154 9.89 -0.49 -3.64
C VAL A 154 11.18 -0.09 -4.37
N ALA A 155 11.34 -0.56 -5.60
CA ALA A 155 12.57 -0.37 -6.37
C ALA A 155 12.70 1.06 -6.94
N ASP A 156 11.60 1.65 -7.36
CA ASP A 156 11.57 2.98 -7.96
C ASP A 156 10.29 3.73 -7.55
N PRO A 157 10.37 4.52 -6.48
CA PRO A 157 9.27 5.39 -6.07
C PRO A 157 9.05 6.55 -7.05
N SER A 158 9.97 6.78 -7.99
CA SER A 158 9.90 7.86 -8.97
C SER A 158 9.31 7.43 -10.32
N ALA A 159 9.04 6.15 -10.53
CA ALA A 159 8.45 5.68 -11.78
C ALA A 159 7.07 6.29 -11.98
N PRO A 160 6.91 7.24 -12.92
CA PRO A 160 5.63 7.87 -13.15
C PRO A 160 4.67 6.84 -13.75
N ASP A 161 3.50 6.70 -13.16
CA ASP A 161 2.24 6.26 -13.78
C ASP A 161 2.12 4.82 -14.32
N ALA A 162 3.20 4.07 -14.54
CA ALA A 162 3.10 2.87 -15.36
C ALA A 162 2.64 1.61 -14.63
N PHE A 163 2.87 1.46 -13.33
CA PHE A 163 2.60 0.21 -12.62
C PHE A 163 1.48 0.25 -11.58
N VAL A 164 1.23 1.38 -10.95
CA VAL A 164 0.31 1.45 -9.81
C VAL A 164 -1.08 1.98 -10.17
N GLN A 165 -1.19 2.87 -11.16
CA GLN A 165 -2.49 3.47 -11.51
C GLN A 165 -3.45 2.52 -12.23
N GLY A 166 -2.96 1.62 -13.07
CA GLY A 166 -3.80 0.81 -13.93
C GLY A 166 -4.44 -0.41 -13.27
N ILE A 167 -3.80 -1.00 -12.26
CA ILE A 167 -4.22 -2.28 -11.67
C ILE A 167 -4.99 -2.09 -10.37
N MET A 168 -4.63 -1.11 -9.54
CA MET A 168 -5.20 -0.96 -8.20
C MET A 168 -6.39 0.00 -8.10
N GLU A 169 -6.52 0.99 -8.96
CA GLU A 169 -7.69 1.89 -8.99
C GLU A 169 -8.99 1.19 -9.44
N GLY A 170 -8.89 0.02 -10.06
CA GLY A 170 -10.05 -0.78 -10.52
C GLY A 170 -10.66 -1.72 -9.48
N LYS A 171 -10.01 -1.92 -8.33
CA LYS A 171 -10.46 -2.87 -7.32
C LYS A 171 -11.20 -2.20 -6.17
N GLU A 172 -12.39 -2.68 -5.87
CA GLU A 172 -13.14 -2.30 -4.68
C GLU A 172 -13.11 -3.41 -3.64
N TRP A 173 -12.93 -3.00 -2.38
CA TRP A 173 -12.83 -3.92 -1.25
C TRP A 173 -14.00 -3.73 -0.28
N CYS A 174 -14.51 -4.81 0.27
CA CYS A 174 -15.53 -4.78 1.32
C CYS A 174 -15.17 -5.73 2.47
N TRP A 175 -15.61 -5.37 3.67
CA TRP A 175 -15.52 -6.25 4.83
C TRP A 175 -16.66 -7.27 4.78
N ASP A 176 -16.31 -8.55 4.87
CA ASP A 176 -17.25 -9.65 4.98
C ASP A 176 -16.77 -10.62 6.07
N GLY A 177 -17.53 -10.70 7.15
CA GLY A 177 -17.22 -11.59 8.27
C GLY A 177 -15.86 -11.36 8.94
N GLY A 178 -15.31 -10.12 8.91
CA GLY A 178 -13.99 -9.79 9.44
C GLY A 178 -12.83 -10.04 8.47
N ILE A 179 -13.11 -10.44 7.24
CA ILE A 179 -12.15 -10.64 6.15
C ILE A 179 -12.39 -9.57 5.09
N LEU A 180 -11.31 -9.00 4.57
CA LEU A 180 -11.37 -8.04 3.49
C LEU A 180 -11.42 -8.77 2.14
N LYS A 181 -12.54 -8.65 1.42
CA LYS A 181 -12.78 -9.28 0.12
C LYS A 181 -12.84 -8.26 -1.01
N GLU A 182 -12.33 -8.61 -2.19
CA GLU A 182 -12.46 -7.82 -3.40
C GLU A 182 -13.91 -7.80 -3.89
N ARG A 183 -14.42 -6.61 -4.27
CA ARG A 183 -15.77 -6.44 -4.80
C ARG A 183 -15.79 -6.65 -6.31
N VAL A 184 -16.06 -7.87 -6.74
CA VAL A 184 -16.02 -8.28 -8.16
C VAL A 184 -17.21 -7.74 -8.98
N ALA A 185 -18.33 -7.40 -8.34
CA ALA A 185 -19.60 -7.12 -9.03
C ALA A 185 -19.58 -5.89 -9.97
N GLU A 186 -18.80 -4.85 -9.66
CA GLU A 186 -18.81 -3.62 -10.48
C GLU A 186 -17.93 -3.73 -11.72
N ASN A 187 -16.81 -4.44 -11.62
CA ASN A 187 -15.96 -4.77 -12.77
C ASN A 187 -16.69 -5.64 -13.79
N THR A 188 -17.55 -6.53 -13.33
CA THR A 188 -18.42 -7.37 -14.15
C THR A 188 -19.46 -6.54 -14.92
N LYS A 189 -20.05 -5.52 -14.29
CA LYS A 189 -21.03 -4.62 -14.91
C LYS A 189 -20.41 -3.76 -16.01
N ILE A 190 -19.19 -3.26 -15.81
CA ILE A 190 -18.44 -2.47 -16.81
C ILE A 190 -18.08 -3.35 -18.01
N LYS A 191 -17.61 -4.57 -17.78
CA LYS A 191 -17.32 -5.53 -18.86
C LYS A 191 -18.56 -5.87 -19.69
N ILE A 192 -19.71 -6.09 -19.06
CA ILE A 192 -20.98 -6.37 -19.72
C ILE A 192 -21.43 -5.18 -20.58
N ASN A 193 -21.34 -3.94 -20.07
CA ASN A 193 -21.76 -2.73 -20.76
C ASN A 193 -20.90 -2.39 -22.00
N ASN A 194 -19.68 -2.90 -22.08
CA ASN A 194 -18.76 -2.65 -23.19
C ASN A 194 -18.89 -3.68 -24.34
N LEU A 195 -19.78 -4.68 -24.21
CA LEU A 195 -20.00 -5.68 -25.26
C LEU A 195 -21.11 -5.22 -26.20
N VAL A 196 -20.77 -5.00 -27.47
CA VAL A 196 -21.64 -4.46 -28.52
C VAL A 196 -22.49 -5.57 -29.22
N ASP A 197 -22.04 -6.83 -29.17
CA ASP A 197 -22.69 -7.96 -29.82
C ASP A 197 -23.54 -8.78 -28.85
N GLN A 198 -24.86 -8.87 -29.09
CA GLN A 198 -25.82 -9.57 -28.21
C GLN A 198 -25.55 -11.08 -28.07
N ARG A 199 -24.96 -11.75 -29.07
CA ARG A 199 -24.66 -13.18 -28.99
C ARG A 199 -23.46 -13.45 -28.10
N ILE A 200 -22.43 -12.65 -28.24
CA ILE A 200 -21.25 -12.69 -27.38
C ILE A 200 -21.59 -12.28 -25.94
N LEU A 201 -22.57 -11.38 -25.78
CA LEU A 201 -23.08 -10.94 -24.50
C LEU A 201 -23.70 -12.06 -23.66
N GLU A 202 -24.52 -12.94 -24.29
CA GLU A 202 -25.18 -14.04 -23.59
C GLU A 202 -24.19 -15.13 -23.14
N GLU A 203 -23.23 -15.51 -23.99
CA GLU A 203 -22.17 -16.46 -23.64
C GLU A 203 -21.27 -15.90 -22.54
N TYR A 204 -20.96 -14.61 -22.59
CA TYR A 204 -20.13 -13.94 -21.59
C TYR A 204 -20.84 -13.78 -20.25
N LYS A 205 -22.14 -13.49 -20.23
CA LYS A 205 -22.95 -13.48 -19.00
C LYS A 205 -22.94 -14.83 -18.30
N LEU A 206 -23.06 -15.93 -19.06
CA LEU A 206 -23.03 -17.28 -18.52
C LEU A 206 -21.67 -17.63 -17.91
N SER A 207 -20.58 -17.24 -18.58
CA SER A 207 -19.22 -17.41 -18.07
C SER A 207 -19.00 -16.63 -16.77
N LEU A 208 -19.41 -15.36 -16.74
CA LEU A 208 -19.27 -14.51 -15.56
C LEU A 208 -20.16 -14.98 -14.39
N PHE A 209 -21.32 -15.53 -14.66
CA PHE A 209 -22.19 -16.11 -13.65
C PHE A 209 -21.55 -17.35 -13.03
N ASN A 210 -20.92 -18.20 -13.85
CA ASN A 210 -20.19 -19.36 -13.36
C ASN A 210 -18.94 -18.98 -12.55
N GLU A 211 -18.18 -17.95 -12.99
CA GLU A 211 -17.07 -17.40 -12.19
C GLU A 211 -17.55 -16.86 -10.83
N PHE A 212 -18.67 -16.15 -10.82
CA PHE A 212 -19.26 -15.64 -9.57
C PHE A 212 -19.67 -16.78 -8.63
N LEU A 213 -20.33 -17.83 -9.13
CA LEU A 213 -20.71 -18.99 -8.34
C LEU A 213 -19.50 -19.73 -7.76
N ASN A 214 -18.40 -19.80 -8.50
CA ASN A 214 -17.16 -20.43 -8.04
C ASN A 214 -16.37 -19.55 -7.04
N SER A 215 -16.74 -18.28 -6.88
CA SER A 215 -16.14 -17.34 -5.93
C SER A 215 -16.89 -17.24 -4.59
N LEU A 216 -18.08 -17.89 -4.49
CA LEU A 216 -18.88 -18.02 -3.27
C LEU A 216 -18.44 -19.22 -2.44
#